data_4c4f0d7c0702bba8c3710eae0e935c48
#
_entry.id   4c4f0d7c0702bba8c3710eae0e935c48
#
_cell.length_a   1.000
_cell.length_b   1.000
_cell.length_c   1.000
_cell.angle_alpha   90.00
_cell.angle_beta   90.00
_cell.angle_gamma   90.00
#
_symmetry.space_group_name_H-M   'P 1'
#
loop_
_entity.id
_entity.type
_entity.pdbx_description
1 polymer ?
#
loop_
_entity_poly.entity_id
_entity_poly.type
_entity_poly.pdbx_seq_one_letter_code
_entity_poly.pdbx_strand_id
1 'polypeptide(L)'
;AGVQKLLEELELNQPDNYVVTFNGGLVQDTVTGEELIKETLTYEDYLDIELLGRKLGVHMHAITKDGIYTANRNIGKYTVYESNLVSMPIFYRTPEEMVNKEIVKCMYIDEPEILDAAIAKLPPELAEKYTLVKSAPFYLEIVKKTVNKGAAILHLAEKLGLSKEQTMAIGDEENDRAMLEAVGSPVVMENGKEELKKIAKYITKSNDESGVAHAIREWVLD
;
A
#
# COMPACT_ATOMS: atom_id res chain seq x y z
N ALA A 1 -11.03 7.36 -0.18
CA ALA A 1 -11.11 8.84 -0.21
C ALA A 1 -9.85 9.45 -0.85
N GLY A 2 -8.62 9.13 -0.38
CA GLY A 2 -7.40 9.80 -0.88
C GLY A 2 -7.12 9.64 -2.38
N VAL A 3 -7.44 8.50 -2.96
CA VAL A 3 -7.21 8.24 -4.39
C VAL A 3 -8.30 8.82 -5.29
N GLN A 4 -9.52 9.04 -4.79
CA GLN A 4 -10.66 9.47 -5.60
C GLN A 4 -10.40 10.81 -6.29
N LYS A 5 -9.85 11.78 -5.55
CA LYS A 5 -9.52 13.10 -6.10
C LYS A 5 -8.50 13.00 -7.23
N LEU A 6 -7.49 12.13 -7.09
CA LEU A 6 -6.48 11.91 -8.13
C LEU A 6 -7.07 11.25 -9.37
N LEU A 7 -7.99 10.28 -9.21
CA LEU A 7 -8.68 9.67 -10.34
C LEU A 7 -9.54 10.67 -11.13
N GLU A 8 -10.17 11.61 -10.42
CA GLU A 8 -10.95 12.71 -11.04
C GLU A 8 -10.04 13.71 -11.76
N GLU A 9 -8.94 14.14 -11.13
CA GLU A 9 -7.97 15.07 -11.72
C GLU A 9 -7.28 14.51 -12.98
N LEU A 10 -7.04 13.20 -13.01
CA LEU A 10 -6.39 12.52 -14.14
C LEU A 10 -7.38 11.94 -15.14
N GLU A 11 -8.69 12.15 -14.94
CA GLU A 11 -9.76 11.60 -15.78
C GLU A 11 -9.69 10.06 -15.93
N LEU A 12 -9.25 9.35 -14.87
CA LEU A 12 -9.09 7.91 -14.84
C LEU A 12 -10.35 7.16 -14.36
N ASN A 13 -11.46 7.83 -14.09
CA ASN A 13 -12.77 7.23 -13.83
C ASN A 13 -13.43 6.83 -15.15
N GLN A 14 -12.83 5.88 -15.87
CA GLN A 14 -13.27 5.41 -17.17
C GLN A 14 -13.47 3.88 -17.14
N PRO A 15 -14.32 3.31 -18.01
CA PRO A 15 -14.41 1.86 -18.16
C PRO A 15 -13.05 1.21 -18.38
N ASP A 16 -12.88 0.01 -17.86
CA ASP A 16 -11.64 -0.79 -17.93
C ASP A 16 -10.44 -0.18 -17.17
N ASN A 17 -10.67 0.86 -16.36
CA ASN A 17 -9.67 1.38 -15.44
C ASN A 17 -9.86 0.80 -14.05
N TYR A 18 -8.76 0.45 -13.43
CA TYR A 18 -8.72 -0.14 -12.09
C TYR A 18 -7.78 0.64 -11.19
N VAL A 19 -8.13 0.73 -9.92
CA VAL A 19 -7.28 1.34 -8.90
C VAL A 19 -6.80 0.29 -7.93
N VAL A 20 -5.49 0.27 -7.71
CA VAL A 20 -4.83 -0.59 -6.71
C VAL A 20 -4.42 0.29 -5.53
N THR A 21 -4.94 -0.03 -4.36
CA THR A 21 -4.66 0.70 -3.12
C THR A 21 -4.10 -0.21 -2.05
N PHE A 22 -3.62 0.37 -0.94
CA PHE A 22 -3.09 -0.37 0.23
C PHE A 22 -1.97 -1.37 -0.16
N ASN A 23 -1.03 -0.94 -1.02
CA ASN A 23 0.09 -1.78 -1.51
C ASN A 23 -0.36 -3.09 -2.21
N GLY A 24 -1.55 -3.11 -2.80
CA GLY A 24 -2.12 -4.30 -3.45
C GLY A 24 -3.19 -5.03 -2.64
N GLY A 25 -3.55 -4.52 -1.46
CA GLY A 25 -4.58 -5.12 -0.62
C GLY A 25 -6.01 -4.92 -1.13
N LEU A 26 -6.22 -3.93 -1.97
CA LEU A 26 -7.53 -3.65 -2.56
C LEU A 26 -7.37 -3.24 -4.03
N VAL A 27 -8.09 -3.92 -4.92
CA VAL A 27 -8.23 -3.58 -6.34
C VAL A 27 -9.70 -3.35 -6.65
N GLN A 28 -10.01 -2.18 -7.21
CA GLN A 28 -11.39 -1.78 -7.52
C GLN A 28 -11.50 -1.26 -8.94
N ASP A 29 -12.63 -1.53 -9.58
CA ASP A 29 -13.05 -0.83 -10.79
C ASP A 29 -13.32 0.65 -10.46
N THR A 30 -12.80 1.57 -11.27
CA THR A 30 -12.85 3.00 -10.97
C THR A 30 -14.23 3.62 -11.21
N VAL A 31 -15.08 3.00 -12.02
CA VAL A 31 -16.43 3.48 -12.37
C VAL A 31 -17.47 2.91 -11.43
N THR A 32 -17.47 1.58 -11.27
CA THR A 32 -18.50 0.88 -10.50
C THR A 32 -18.18 0.79 -9.01
N GLY A 33 -16.89 0.90 -8.64
CA GLY A 33 -16.41 0.66 -7.28
C GLY A 33 -16.42 -0.82 -6.88
N GLU A 34 -16.62 -1.73 -7.84
CA GLU A 34 -16.59 -3.18 -7.59
C GLU A 34 -15.21 -3.59 -7.07
N GLU A 35 -15.20 -4.31 -5.95
CA GLU A 35 -13.97 -4.84 -5.34
C GLU A 35 -13.56 -6.15 -6.04
N LEU A 36 -12.56 -6.10 -6.92
CA LEU A 36 -12.07 -7.29 -7.64
C LEU A 36 -11.16 -8.15 -6.77
N ILE A 37 -10.36 -7.51 -5.93
CA ILE A 37 -9.44 -8.14 -5.00
C ILE A 37 -9.55 -7.39 -3.68
N LYS A 38 -9.68 -8.15 -2.59
CA LYS A 38 -9.71 -7.60 -1.24
C LYS A 38 -9.01 -8.54 -0.28
N GLU A 39 -7.88 -8.10 0.22
CA GLU A 39 -7.06 -8.81 1.18
C GLU A 39 -7.12 -8.08 2.53
N THR A 40 -7.66 -8.73 3.53
CA THR A 40 -7.84 -8.14 4.87
C THR A 40 -7.12 -8.97 5.92
N LEU A 41 -6.71 -8.32 6.99
CA LEU A 41 -6.29 -8.96 8.23
C LEU A 41 -7.52 -9.52 8.95
N THR A 42 -7.36 -10.67 9.59
CA THR A 42 -8.39 -11.23 10.46
C THR A 42 -8.48 -10.43 11.76
N TYR A 43 -9.55 -10.67 12.52
CA TYR A 43 -9.67 -10.06 13.86
C TYR A 43 -8.56 -10.55 14.82
N GLU A 44 -8.17 -11.81 14.72
CA GLU A 44 -7.06 -12.38 15.48
C GLU A 44 -5.73 -11.72 15.12
N ASP A 45 -5.49 -11.48 13.83
CA ASP A 45 -4.31 -10.73 13.37
C ASP A 45 -4.27 -9.33 13.98
N TYR A 46 -5.41 -8.64 13.98
CA TYR A 46 -5.52 -7.32 14.60
C TYR A 46 -5.18 -7.36 16.09
N LEU A 47 -5.74 -8.33 16.83
CA LEU A 47 -5.48 -8.46 18.27
C LEU A 47 -3.99 -8.73 18.57
N ASP A 48 -3.35 -9.60 17.80
CA ASP A 48 -1.92 -9.91 17.92
C ASP A 48 -1.08 -8.64 17.71
N ILE A 49 -1.38 -7.86 16.66
CA ILE A 49 -0.68 -6.64 16.31
C ILE A 49 -0.92 -5.56 17.38
N GLU A 50 -2.16 -5.37 17.82
CA GLU A 50 -2.53 -4.40 18.86
C GLU A 50 -1.82 -4.71 20.19
N LEU A 51 -1.84 -5.97 20.63
CA LEU A 51 -1.17 -6.40 21.86
C LEU A 51 0.35 -6.21 21.78
N LEU A 52 0.95 -6.52 20.62
CA LEU A 52 2.37 -6.31 20.42
C LEU A 52 2.72 -4.81 20.42
N GLY A 53 1.94 -3.96 19.77
CA GLY A 53 2.13 -2.51 19.79
C GLY A 53 2.11 -1.94 21.23
N ARG A 54 1.17 -2.39 22.06
CA ARG A 54 1.13 -2.02 23.49
C ARG A 54 2.38 -2.47 24.23
N LYS A 55 2.87 -3.69 24.02
CA LYS A 55 4.10 -4.21 24.65
C LYS A 55 5.33 -3.41 24.22
N LEU A 56 5.37 -2.96 22.98
CA LEU A 56 6.48 -2.17 22.44
C LEU A 56 6.39 -0.68 22.80
N GLY A 57 5.22 -0.23 23.30
CA GLY A 57 4.99 1.16 23.70
C GLY A 57 4.84 2.12 22.51
N VAL A 58 4.36 1.63 21.36
CA VAL A 58 4.10 2.46 20.18
C VAL A 58 2.61 2.67 19.96
N HIS A 59 2.26 3.80 19.33
CA HIS A 59 0.90 4.02 18.88
C HIS A 59 0.56 3.07 17.72
N MET A 60 -0.69 2.63 17.69
CA MET A 60 -1.20 1.75 16.64
C MET A 60 -2.56 2.22 16.17
N HIS A 61 -2.79 2.14 14.87
CA HIS A 61 -4.12 2.22 14.32
C HIS A 61 -4.34 1.19 13.20
N ALA A 62 -5.60 0.82 13.01
CA ALA A 62 -6.07 -0.01 11.90
C ALA A 62 -6.75 0.86 10.87
N ILE A 63 -6.56 0.56 9.58
CA ILE A 63 -7.21 1.24 8.47
C ILE A 63 -8.19 0.27 7.81
N THR A 64 -9.41 0.76 7.64
CA THR A 64 -10.47 0.15 6.85
C THR A 64 -10.81 1.07 5.67
N LYS A 65 -11.76 0.70 4.82
CA LYS A 65 -12.19 1.59 3.74
C LYS A 65 -12.91 2.87 4.21
N ASP A 66 -13.49 2.84 5.40
CA ASP A 66 -14.34 3.92 5.94
C ASP A 66 -13.64 4.79 7.00
N GLY A 67 -12.44 4.43 7.46
CA GLY A 67 -11.75 5.25 8.44
C GLY A 67 -10.52 4.61 9.08
N ILE A 68 -9.91 5.40 9.94
CA ILE A 68 -8.78 5.05 10.80
C ILE A 68 -9.33 4.72 12.19
N TYR A 69 -9.02 3.54 12.70
CA TYR A 69 -9.50 3.04 13.98
C TYR A 69 -8.35 2.84 14.94
N THR A 70 -8.44 3.41 16.14
CA THR A 70 -7.40 3.23 17.15
C THR A 70 -8.01 2.95 18.53
N ALA A 71 -7.33 2.08 19.29
CA ALA A 71 -7.62 1.84 20.70
C ALA A 71 -6.73 2.68 21.64
N ASN A 72 -5.87 3.52 21.09
CA ASN A 72 -5.07 4.46 21.86
C ASN A 72 -5.92 5.65 22.30
N ARG A 73 -6.13 5.82 23.61
CA ARG A 73 -6.84 6.99 24.17
C ARG A 73 -6.06 8.28 23.93
N ASN A 74 -4.74 8.18 23.99
CA ASN A 74 -3.84 9.28 23.65
C ASN A 74 -3.45 9.13 22.19
N ILE A 75 -4.11 9.87 21.30
CA ILE A 75 -3.91 9.77 19.86
C ILE A 75 -2.61 10.50 19.50
N GLY A 76 -1.67 9.78 18.90
CA GLY A 76 -0.40 10.32 18.45
C GLY A 76 -0.55 11.33 17.30
N LYS A 77 0.36 12.32 17.22
CA LYS A 77 0.33 13.37 16.18
C LYS A 77 0.38 12.82 14.77
N TYR A 78 1.10 11.70 14.55
CA TYR A 78 1.23 11.09 13.23
C TYR A 78 -0.02 10.32 12.80
N THR A 79 -0.84 9.82 13.74
CA THR A 79 -2.18 9.31 13.43
C THR A 79 -3.08 10.44 12.89
N VAL A 80 -3.00 11.63 13.49
CA VAL A 80 -3.73 12.81 13.00
C VAL A 80 -3.18 13.27 11.65
N TYR A 81 -1.85 13.25 11.47
CA TYR A 81 -1.21 13.59 10.21
C TYR A 81 -1.67 12.65 9.08
N GLU A 82 -1.67 11.32 9.32
CA GLU A 82 -2.17 10.32 8.36
C GLU A 82 -3.63 10.58 8.00
N SER A 83 -4.49 10.83 9.00
CA SER A 83 -5.90 11.13 8.79
C SER A 83 -6.12 12.32 7.83
N ASN A 84 -5.35 13.38 8.00
CA ASN A 84 -5.40 14.54 7.12
C ASN A 84 -4.88 14.21 5.71
N LEU A 85 -3.77 13.47 5.62
CA LEU A 85 -3.14 13.10 4.34
C LEU A 85 -4.08 12.27 3.47
N VAL A 86 -4.74 11.28 4.07
CA VAL A 86 -5.66 10.38 3.35
C VAL A 86 -7.12 10.82 3.38
N SER A 87 -7.42 11.95 4.04
CA SER A 87 -8.78 12.50 4.21
C SER A 87 -9.77 11.48 4.79
N MET A 88 -9.33 10.75 5.82
CA MET A 88 -10.14 9.73 6.49
C MET A 88 -10.42 10.10 7.95
N PRO A 89 -11.64 9.89 8.47
CA PRO A 89 -11.97 10.14 9.87
C PRO A 89 -11.25 9.19 10.82
N ILE A 90 -10.95 9.66 12.04
CA ILE A 90 -10.41 8.83 13.12
C ILE A 90 -11.55 8.43 14.07
N PHE A 91 -11.61 7.13 14.37
CA PHE A 91 -12.52 6.56 15.34
C PHE A 91 -11.76 5.92 16.48
N TYR A 92 -12.09 6.31 17.71
CA TYR A 92 -11.68 5.53 18.89
C TYR A 92 -12.59 4.30 19.00
N ARG A 93 -11.99 3.11 19.09
CA ARG A 93 -12.68 1.84 19.35
C ARG A 93 -11.82 0.98 20.27
N THR A 94 -12.49 0.26 21.17
CA THR A 94 -11.79 -0.80 21.93
C THR A 94 -11.47 -1.97 21.02
N PRO A 95 -10.50 -2.83 21.38
CA PRO A 95 -10.21 -4.01 20.54
C PRO A 95 -11.44 -4.89 20.27
N GLU A 96 -12.33 -5.03 21.26
CA GLU A 96 -13.55 -5.84 21.13
C GLU A 96 -14.55 -5.27 20.11
N GLU A 97 -14.58 -3.95 19.96
CA GLU A 97 -15.45 -3.28 18.98
C GLU A 97 -14.95 -3.43 17.53
N MET A 98 -13.76 -4.02 17.33
CA MET A 98 -13.17 -4.24 16.01
C MET A 98 -13.53 -5.58 15.38
N VAL A 99 -14.24 -6.46 16.09
CA VAL A 99 -14.51 -7.86 15.69
C VAL A 99 -15.10 -8.03 14.28
N ASN A 100 -15.90 -7.09 13.80
CA ASN A 100 -16.54 -7.16 12.48
C ASN A 100 -15.99 -6.13 11.48
N LYS A 101 -14.79 -5.58 11.73
CA LYS A 101 -14.18 -4.60 10.84
C LYS A 101 -13.31 -5.29 9.80
N GLU A 102 -13.45 -4.86 8.56
CA GLU A 102 -12.60 -5.29 7.46
C GLU A 102 -11.32 -4.46 7.46
N ILE A 103 -10.30 -4.97 8.13
CA ILE A 103 -9.04 -4.26 8.33
C ILE A 103 -8.11 -4.55 7.15
N VAL A 104 -7.79 -3.52 6.37
CA VAL A 104 -6.92 -3.64 5.21
C VAL A 104 -5.45 -3.60 5.61
N LYS A 105 -5.10 -2.74 6.56
CA LYS A 105 -3.76 -2.66 7.17
C LYS A 105 -3.81 -2.18 8.61
N CYS A 106 -2.82 -2.61 9.40
CA CYS A 106 -2.48 -1.99 10.66
C CYS A 106 -1.19 -1.17 10.50
N MET A 107 -1.02 -0.15 11.33
CA MET A 107 0.19 0.67 11.32
C MET A 107 0.71 0.88 12.74
N TYR A 108 2.00 0.60 12.95
CA TYR A 108 2.71 1.21 14.08
C TYR A 108 3.20 2.59 13.65
N ILE A 109 2.92 3.57 14.47
CA ILE A 109 3.07 4.97 14.08
C ILE A 109 3.49 5.82 15.30
N ASP A 110 4.71 6.37 15.24
CA ASP A 110 5.26 7.15 16.37
C ASP A 110 6.40 8.06 15.89
N GLU A 111 7.03 8.76 16.83
CA GLU A 111 8.30 9.46 16.56
C GLU A 111 9.33 8.48 15.99
N PRO A 112 10.16 8.89 15.02
CA PRO A 112 11.10 7.99 14.34
C PRO A 112 11.95 7.15 15.29
N GLU A 113 12.47 7.75 16.36
CA GLU A 113 13.34 7.09 17.32
C GLU A 113 12.58 6.04 18.15
N ILE A 114 11.31 6.31 18.50
CA ILE A 114 10.45 5.37 19.21
C ILE A 114 10.08 4.21 18.31
N LEU A 115 9.68 4.52 17.07
CA LEU A 115 9.33 3.50 16.08
C LEU A 115 10.51 2.60 15.74
N ASP A 116 11.70 3.16 15.51
CA ASP A 116 12.91 2.38 15.20
C ASP A 116 13.32 1.47 16.36
N ALA A 117 13.22 1.97 17.61
CA ALA A 117 13.46 1.15 18.80
C ALA A 117 12.43 0.02 18.95
N ALA A 118 11.21 0.22 18.50
CA ALA A 118 10.17 -0.81 18.49
C ALA A 118 10.42 -1.83 17.38
N ILE A 119 10.75 -1.37 16.15
CA ILE A 119 11.09 -2.23 15.01
C ILE A 119 12.24 -3.16 15.36
N ALA A 120 13.28 -2.67 16.02
CA ALA A 120 14.43 -3.49 16.46
C ALA A 120 14.08 -4.61 17.43
N LYS A 121 12.89 -4.55 18.08
CA LYS A 121 12.39 -5.55 19.04
C LYS A 121 11.26 -6.42 18.47
N LEU A 122 10.91 -6.25 17.19
CA LEU A 122 9.89 -7.08 16.56
C LEU A 122 10.33 -8.54 16.54
N PRO A 123 9.44 -9.47 16.90
CA PRO A 123 9.76 -10.89 16.78
C PRO A 123 9.89 -11.27 15.29
N PRO A 124 10.88 -12.12 14.92
CA PRO A 124 11.07 -12.55 13.53
C PRO A 124 9.81 -13.15 12.89
N GLU A 125 9.00 -13.85 13.68
CA GLU A 125 7.76 -14.50 13.27
C GLU A 125 6.73 -13.50 12.72
N LEU A 126 6.82 -12.23 13.12
CA LEU A 126 5.94 -11.19 12.57
C LEU A 126 6.17 -10.99 11.08
N ALA A 127 7.43 -10.98 10.63
CA ALA A 127 7.79 -10.87 9.22
C ALA A 127 7.52 -12.15 8.42
N GLU A 128 7.42 -13.31 9.10
CA GLU A 128 6.97 -14.54 8.47
C GLU A 128 5.47 -14.52 8.19
N LYS A 129 4.67 -13.96 9.14
CA LYS A 129 3.20 -13.93 9.09
C LYS A 129 2.66 -12.76 8.27
N TYR A 130 3.35 -11.62 8.25
CA TYR A 130 2.89 -10.38 7.61
C TYR A 130 3.94 -9.80 6.66
N THR A 131 3.49 -8.95 5.75
CA THR A 131 4.36 -8.04 5.00
C THR A 131 4.49 -6.75 5.81
N LEU A 132 5.74 -6.37 6.09
CA LEU A 132 6.10 -5.18 6.85
C LEU A 132 6.73 -4.15 5.91
N VAL A 133 6.20 -2.94 5.86
CA VAL A 133 6.69 -1.87 4.99
C VAL A 133 6.92 -0.61 5.80
N LYS A 134 8.18 -0.15 5.91
CA LYS A 134 8.50 1.17 6.47
C LYS A 134 8.33 2.22 5.37
N SER A 135 7.11 2.77 5.25
CA SER A 135 6.75 3.72 4.19
C SER A 135 7.15 5.17 4.48
N ALA A 136 7.47 5.49 5.74
CA ALA A 136 8.02 6.77 6.18
C ALA A 136 8.86 6.56 7.45
N PRO A 137 9.68 7.53 7.87
CA PRO A 137 10.47 7.41 9.11
C PRO A 137 9.63 7.09 10.35
N PHE A 138 8.36 7.52 10.36
CA PHE A 138 7.41 7.40 11.45
C PHE A 138 6.26 6.42 11.17
N TYR A 139 6.31 5.63 10.07
CA TYR A 139 5.29 4.66 9.66
C TYR A 139 5.88 3.26 9.45
N LEU A 140 5.33 2.26 10.13
CA LEU A 140 5.48 0.85 9.80
C LEU A 140 4.11 0.26 9.49
N GLU A 141 3.87 -0.04 8.24
CA GLU A 141 2.67 -0.69 7.75
C GLU A 141 2.77 -2.20 7.93
N ILE A 142 1.69 -2.82 8.39
CA ILE A 142 1.55 -4.26 8.60
C ILE A 142 0.33 -4.71 7.81
N VAL A 143 0.57 -5.50 6.77
CA VAL A 143 -0.47 -6.02 5.90
C VAL A 143 -0.39 -7.55 5.80
N LYS A 144 -1.44 -8.18 5.31
CA LYS A 144 -1.47 -9.62 5.08
C LYS A 144 -0.27 -10.05 4.21
N LYS A 145 0.31 -11.22 4.49
CA LYS A 145 1.54 -11.69 3.81
C LYS A 145 1.41 -11.75 2.29
N THR A 146 0.22 -12.06 1.79
CA THR A 146 -0.08 -12.12 0.35
C THR A 146 -0.13 -10.74 -0.33
N VAL A 147 -0.25 -9.66 0.46
CA VAL A 147 -0.39 -8.30 -0.06
C VAL A 147 0.95 -7.75 -0.50
N ASN A 148 1.10 -7.56 -1.78
CA ASN A 148 2.14 -6.76 -2.41
C ASN A 148 1.67 -6.29 -3.79
N LYS A 149 2.27 -5.25 -4.33
CA LYS A 149 1.88 -4.66 -5.62
C LYS A 149 1.98 -5.66 -6.78
N GLY A 150 2.96 -6.57 -6.74
CA GLY A 150 3.15 -7.57 -7.79
C GLY A 150 2.03 -8.61 -7.82
N ALA A 151 1.63 -9.14 -6.65
CA ALA A 151 0.52 -10.09 -6.55
C ALA A 151 -0.80 -9.45 -7.05
N ALA A 152 -1.06 -8.20 -6.69
CA ALA A 152 -2.26 -7.49 -7.16
C ALA A 152 -2.30 -7.35 -8.69
N ILE A 153 -1.16 -7.01 -9.31
CA ILE A 153 -1.06 -6.89 -10.78
C ILE A 153 -1.28 -8.24 -11.46
N LEU A 154 -0.66 -9.31 -10.96
CA LEU A 154 -0.83 -10.65 -11.53
C LEU A 154 -2.27 -11.12 -11.44
N HIS A 155 -2.94 -10.94 -10.30
CA HIS A 155 -4.36 -11.28 -10.15
C HIS A 155 -5.26 -10.41 -11.05
N LEU A 156 -4.96 -9.12 -11.19
CA LEU A 156 -5.71 -8.26 -12.11
C LEU A 156 -5.50 -8.70 -13.57
N ALA A 157 -4.26 -8.95 -13.99
CA ALA A 157 -3.96 -9.45 -15.32
C ALA A 157 -4.69 -10.77 -15.63
N GLU A 158 -4.67 -11.73 -14.69
CA GLU A 158 -5.41 -12.99 -14.80
C GLU A 158 -6.92 -12.76 -15.01
N LYS A 159 -7.52 -11.88 -14.19
CA LYS A 159 -8.96 -11.53 -14.32
C LYS A 159 -9.29 -10.90 -15.66
N LEU A 160 -8.37 -10.14 -16.23
CA LEU A 160 -8.52 -9.50 -17.55
C LEU A 160 -8.11 -10.41 -18.71
N GLY A 161 -7.66 -11.64 -18.43
CA GLY A 161 -7.20 -12.57 -19.48
C GLY A 161 -5.90 -12.17 -20.15
N LEU A 162 -5.06 -11.35 -19.49
CA LEU A 162 -3.78 -10.86 -19.99
C LEU A 162 -2.64 -11.77 -19.56
N SER A 163 -1.69 -12.01 -20.47
CA SER A 163 -0.43 -12.68 -20.15
C SER A 163 0.57 -11.70 -19.50
N LYS A 164 1.61 -12.24 -18.84
CA LYS A 164 2.67 -11.41 -18.26
C LYS A 164 3.32 -10.48 -19.30
N GLU A 165 3.52 -10.96 -20.51
CA GLU A 165 4.18 -10.24 -21.60
C GLU A 165 3.37 -9.00 -22.06
N GLN A 166 2.06 -9.01 -21.80
CA GLN A 166 1.14 -7.91 -22.12
C GLN A 166 1.04 -6.86 -21.01
N THR A 167 1.84 -7.01 -19.94
CA THR A 167 1.81 -6.10 -18.80
C THR A 167 3.05 -5.23 -18.74
N MET A 168 2.87 -3.97 -18.35
CA MET A 168 3.93 -3.00 -18.05
C MET A 168 3.69 -2.41 -16.66
N ALA A 169 4.76 -2.18 -15.91
CA ALA A 169 4.73 -1.44 -14.66
C ALA A 169 5.82 -0.38 -14.64
N ILE A 170 5.50 0.77 -14.03
CA ILE A 170 6.41 1.91 -13.89
C ILE A 170 6.57 2.20 -12.40
N GLY A 171 7.81 2.29 -11.90
CA GLY A 171 8.08 2.50 -10.48
C GLY A 171 9.45 3.13 -10.24
N ASP A 172 9.70 3.53 -8.99
CA ASP A 172 10.94 4.24 -8.59
C ASP A 172 11.47 3.85 -7.21
N GLU A 173 10.63 3.30 -6.33
CA GLU A 173 10.98 2.97 -4.95
C GLU A 173 10.98 1.46 -4.67
N GLU A 174 11.63 1.05 -3.56
CA GLU A 174 11.82 -0.37 -3.22
C GLU A 174 10.49 -1.15 -3.07
N ASN A 175 9.42 -0.48 -2.64
CA ASN A 175 8.09 -1.08 -2.57
C ASN A 175 7.47 -1.40 -3.95
N ASP A 176 8.09 -0.94 -5.05
CA ASP A 176 7.69 -1.26 -6.43
C ASP A 176 8.40 -2.50 -6.98
N ARG A 177 9.45 -3.00 -6.31
CA ARG A 177 10.24 -4.16 -6.76
C ARG A 177 9.36 -5.33 -7.16
N ALA A 178 8.46 -5.76 -6.27
CA ALA A 178 7.58 -6.89 -6.53
C ALA A 178 6.69 -6.69 -7.77
N MET A 179 6.25 -5.45 -8.00
CA MET A 179 5.48 -5.05 -9.17
C MET A 179 6.32 -5.14 -10.45
N LEU A 180 7.53 -4.59 -10.41
CA LEU A 180 8.44 -4.60 -11.56
C LEU A 180 8.88 -6.02 -11.96
N GLU A 181 9.13 -6.89 -10.99
CA GLU A 181 9.49 -8.31 -11.24
C GLU A 181 8.31 -9.14 -11.77
N ALA A 182 7.08 -8.73 -11.46
CA ALA A 182 5.86 -9.44 -11.86
C ALA A 182 5.49 -9.26 -13.33
N VAL A 183 5.85 -8.14 -13.97
CA VAL A 183 5.41 -7.78 -15.32
C VAL A 183 6.39 -8.18 -16.41
N GLY A 184 5.92 -8.20 -17.66
CA GLY A 184 6.75 -8.45 -18.85
C GLY A 184 7.57 -7.24 -19.29
N SER A 185 7.14 -6.04 -18.96
CA SER A 185 7.85 -4.78 -19.29
C SER A 185 8.03 -3.91 -18.06
N PRO A 186 9.02 -4.22 -17.18
CA PRO A 186 9.36 -3.35 -16.05
C PRO A 186 10.05 -2.08 -16.53
N VAL A 187 9.53 -0.93 -16.10
CA VAL A 187 10.05 0.41 -16.38
C VAL A 187 10.43 1.09 -15.08
N VAL A 188 11.63 1.61 -14.98
CA VAL A 188 12.09 2.35 -13.80
C VAL A 188 12.30 3.81 -14.15
N MET A 189 11.84 4.71 -13.28
CA MET A 189 12.04 6.15 -13.42
C MET A 189 13.53 6.52 -13.32
N GLU A 190 13.96 7.58 -13.99
CA GLU A 190 15.36 8.04 -13.92
C GLU A 190 15.80 8.38 -12.48
N ASN A 191 14.89 8.99 -11.70
CA ASN A 191 15.11 9.26 -10.27
C ASN A 191 14.97 8.02 -9.37
N GLY A 192 14.65 6.85 -9.94
CA GLY A 192 14.47 5.60 -9.19
C GLY A 192 15.77 5.01 -8.68
N LYS A 193 15.65 4.11 -7.70
CA LYS A 193 16.81 3.46 -7.06
C LYS A 193 17.62 2.63 -8.05
N GLU A 194 18.95 2.71 -7.94
CA GLU A 194 19.89 2.00 -8.82
C GLU A 194 19.67 0.47 -8.79
N GLU A 195 19.27 -0.09 -7.64
CA GLU A 195 18.97 -1.52 -7.54
C GLU A 195 17.73 -1.93 -8.33
N LEU A 196 16.77 -1.04 -8.53
CA LEU A 196 15.60 -1.28 -9.40
C LEU A 196 15.96 -1.14 -10.88
N LYS A 197 16.85 -0.22 -11.22
CA LYS A 197 17.33 -0.06 -12.60
C LYS A 197 17.98 -1.34 -13.14
N LYS A 198 18.56 -2.19 -12.27
CA LYS A 198 19.14 -3.48 -12.66
C LYS A 198 18.14 -4.50 -13.17
N ILE A 199 16.88 -4.40 -12.75
CA ILE A 199 15.79 -5.30 -13.17
C ILE A 199 14.89 -4.67 -14.25
N ALA A 200 15.14 -3.41 -14.61
CA ALA A 200 14.35 -2.68 -15.60
C ALA A 200 14.62 -3.21 -17.02
N LYS A 201 13.56 -3.35 -17.79
CA LYS A 201 13.64 -3.50 -19.26
C LYS A 201 13.88 -2.15 -19.93
N TYR A 202 13.28 -1.09 -19.33
CA TYR A 202 13.41 0.28 -19.81
C TYR A 202 13.64 1.24 -18.65
N ILE A 203 14.37 2.32 -18.90
CA ILE A 203 14.50 3.45 -17.98
C ILE A 203 13.84 4.65 -18.65
N THR A 204 12.84 5.21 -18.01
CA THR A 204 12.15 6.42 -18.48
C THR A 204 12.73 7.66 -17.83
N LYS A 205 12.17 8.84 -18.16
CA LYS A 205 12.56 10.13 -17.58
C LYS A 205 12.20 10.22 -16.09
N SER A 206 12.69 11.25 -15.43
CA SER A 206 12.39 11.53 -14.02
C SER A 206 10.92 11.93 -13.80
N ASN A 207 10.49 11.94 -12.53
CA ASN A 207 9.17 12.46 -12.14
C ASN A 207 9.00 13.94 -12.54
N ASP A 208 10.06 14.75 -12.50
CA ASP A 208 10.03 16.17 -12.88
C ASP A 208 9.96 16.40 -14.40
N GLU A 209 10.24 15.37 -15.18
CA GLU A 209 10.24 15.39 -16.66
C GLU A 209 9.10 14.56 -17.26
N SER A 210 8.03 14.33 -16.50
CA SER A 210 6.86 13.56 -16.94
C SER A 210 7.19 12.13 -17.39
N GLY A 211 8.06 11.42 -16.65
CA GLY A 211 8.58 10.10 -17.03
C GLY A 211 7.50 9.04 -17.24
N VAL A 212 6.39 9.06 -16.51
CA VAL A 212 5.27 8.14 -16.73
C VAL A 212 4.65 8.37 -18.12
N ALA A 213 4.34 9.63 -18.43
CA ALA A 213 3.78 9.98 -19.74
C ALA A 213 4.74 9.67 -20.91
N HIS A 214 6.05 9.86 -20.69
CA HIS A 214 7.08 9.48 -21.65
C HIS A 214 7.06 7.96 -21.88
N ALA A 215 7.05 7.15 -20.84
CA ALA A 215 7.04 5.69 -20.96
C ALA A 215 5.81 5.18 -21.74
N ILE A 216 4.64 5.74 -21.45
CA ILE A 216 3.39 5.36 -22.13
C ILE A 216 3.47 5.70 -23.62
N ARG A 217 3.93 6.90 -23.98
CA ARG A 217 4.06 7.32 -25.39
C ARG A 217 5.07 6.51 -26.17
N GLU A 218 6.18 6.17 -25.55
CA GLU A 218 7.30 5.52 -26.22
C GLU A 218 7.10 4.00 -26.38
N TRP A 219 6.38 3.34 -25.46
CA TRP A 219 6.34 1.88 -25.43
C TRP A 219 4.93 1.27 -25.41
N VAL A 220 3.87 2.08 -25.38
CA VAL A 220 2.48 1.61 -25.29
C VAL A 220 1.60 2.15 -26.44
N LEU A 221 1.81 3.39 -26.86
CA LEU A 221 0.93 4.09 -27.81
C LEU A 221 1.45 4.10 -29.27
N ASP A 222 2.27 3.16 -29.69
CA ASP A 222 2.71 3.02 -31.08
C ASP A 222 1.56 2.68 -32.06
#